data_6a2927ea1c288904aaa6a6c6ad4b54c8
#
_entry.id   6a2927ea1c288904aaa6a6c6ad4b54c8
#
_cell.length_a   1.000
_cell.length_b   1.000
_cell.length_c   1.000
_cell.angle_alpha   90.00
_cell.angle_beta   90.00
_cell.angle_gamma   90.00
#
_symmetry.space_group_name_H-M   'P 1'
#
loop_
_entity.id
_entity.type
_entity.pdbx_description
1 polymer ?
#
loop_
_entity_poly.entity_id
_entity_poly.type
_entity_poly.pdbx_seq_one_letter_code
_entity_poly.pdbx_strand_id
1 'polypeptide(L)'
;DEEERNPTITEVRMLDTYWSDHCRHTTFLTRIEEVVFESGTEAIEESYRIYQSARETVYTNEDRPVTLMDIALMGMKELRKSGKLDNIEVSREINAASIVVPVDVDGEEQEWLVMFKNETHNHPTEIEPFGGAATCLGGAIRDPLSGRSFVYQAMRVTGAGDPRAAVEDTLPGKLPQRKSCQLAAHGYSPYGKQTRPATGQGSAHYH
;
A
#
# COMPACT_ATOMS: atom_id res chain seq x y z
N ASP A 1 -2.45 9.40 36.70
CA ASP A 1 -2.32 9.73 38.14
C ASP A 1 -3.17 10.94 38.56
N GLU A 2 -3.58 11.81 37.64
CA GLU A 2 -4.46 12.95 37.97
C GLU A 2 -5.90 12.53 38.34
N GLU A 3 -6.36 11.39 37.78
CA GLU A 3 -7.72 10.88 38.04
C GLU A 3 -7.82 9.96 39.27
N GLU A 4 -6.71 9.59 39.88
CA GLU A 4 -6.61 8.73 41.10
C GLU A 4 -7.44 7.45 41.03
N ARG A 5 -7.64 6.89 39.83
CA ARG A 5 -8.39 5.64 39.61
C ARG A 5 -7.64 4.69 38.65
N ASN A 6 -7.96 3.42 38.75
CA ASN A 6 -7.48 2.45 37.77
C ASN A 6 -8.20 2.62 36.42
N PRO A 7 -7.49 2.38 35.30
CA PRO A 7 -8.12 2.43 33.99
C PRO A 7 -9.22 1.38 33.86
N THR A 8 -10.26 1.70 33.15
CA THR A 8 -11.30 0.75 32.76
C THR A 8 -10.80 -0.20 31.68
N ILE A 9 -11.45 -1.35 31.51
CA ILE A 9 -11.11 -2.29 30.43
C ILE A 9 -11.24 -1.65 29.05
N THR A 10 -12.15 -0.70 28.88
CA THR A 10 -12.31 0.04 27.62
C THR A 10 -11.10 0.94 27.35
N GLU A 11 -10.63 1.67 28.36
CA GLU A 11 -9.43 2.50 28.23
C GLU A 11 -8.18 1.67 27.95
N VAL A 12 -8.02 0.51 28.61
CA VAL A 12 -6.91 -0.43 28.32
C VAL A 12 -6.96 -0.91 26.88
N ARG A 13 -8.14 -1.29 26.36
CA ARG A 13 -8.31 -1.71 24.97
C ARG A 13 -8.06 -0.58 23.97
N MET A 14 -8.43 0.64 24.31
CA MET A 14 -8.13 1.83 23.48
C MET A 14 -6.61 2.05 23.42
N LEU A 15 -5.92 1.96 24.55
CA LEU A 15 -4.47 2.09 24.60
C LEU A 15 -3.78 0.98 23.80
N ASP A 16 -4.21 -0.27 23.95
CA ASP A 16 -3.69 -1.40 23.19
C ASP A 16 -3.83 -1.19 21.66
N THR A 17 -5.00 -0.73 21.23
CA THR A 17 -5.25 -0.40 19.82
C THR A 17 -4.37 0.76 19.35
N TYR A 18 -4.21 1.80 20.18
CA TYR A 18 -3.40 2.96 19.85
C TYR A 18 -1.90 2.62 19.76
N TRP A 19 -1.40 1.73 20.61
CA TRP A 19 -0.02 1.25 20.59
C TRP A 19 0.23 0.11 19.59
N SER A 20 -0.81 -0.37 18.92
CA SER A 20 -0.59 -1.37 17.87
C SER A 20 0.29 -0.79 16.75
N ASP A 21 1.26 -1.57 16.30
CA ASP A 21 2.10 -1.20 15.14
C ASP A 21 1.32 -1.44 13.83
N HIS A 22 0.27 -0.64 13.63
CA HIS A 22 -0.59 -0.72 12.46
C HIS A 22 0.23 -0.57 11.18
N CYS A 23 0.11 -1.52 10.25
CA CYS A 23 0.89 -1.60 9.01
C CYS A 23 2.42 -1.61 9.23
N ARG A 24 2.88 -1.92 10.43
CA ARG A 24 4.30 -1.97 10.82
C ARG A 24 5.05 -0.66 10.57
N HIS A 25 4.40 0.47 10.73
CA HIS A 25 5.03 1.77 10.53
C HIS A 25 6.25 1.96 11.42
N THR A 26 6.18 1.55 12.69
CA THR A 26 7.30 1.64 13.62
C THR A 26 8.46 0.73 13.20
N THR A 27 8.15 -0.51 12.77
CA THR A 27 9.15 -1.46 12.25
C THR A 27 9.87 -0.90 11.02
N PHE A 28 9.14 -0.28 10.09
CA PHE A 28 9.73 0.32 8.88
C PHE A 28 10.64 1.52 9.19
N LEU A 29 10.48 2.16 10.34
CA LEU A 29 11.31 3.28 10.79
C LEU A 29 12.46 2.85 11.71
N THR A 30 12.57 1.56 12.04
CA THR A 30 13.69 1.04 12.85
C THR A 30 15.01 1.30 12.12
N ARG A 31 15.98 1.85 12.86
CA ARG A 31 17.32 2.11 12.33
C ARG A 31 18.05 0.79 12.06
N ILE A 32 18.59 0.67 10.87
CA ILE A 32 19.45 -0.45 10.47
C ILE A 32 20.90 0.00 10.71
N GLU A 33 21.59 -0.69 11.59
CA GLU A 33 22.98 -0.36 11.95
C GLU A 33 23.98 -1.16 11.14
N GLU A 34 23.64 -2.40 10.77
CA GLU A 34 24.51 -3.30 10.03
C GLU A 34 23.71 -4.07 8.97
N VAL A 35 24.32 -4.25 7.81
CA VAL A 35 23.79 -5.08 6.71
C VAL A 35 24.85 -6.12 6.35
N VAL A 36 24.48 -7.39 6.45
CA VAL A 36 25.32 -8.52 6.12
C VAL A 36 24.73 -9.27 4.93
N PHE A 37 25.54 -9.59 3.95
CA PHE A 37 25.14 -10.34 2.77
C PHE A 37 25.63 -11.79 2.87
N GLU A 38 24.74 -12.72 2.60
CA GLU A 38 25.09 -14.13 2.48
C GLU A 38 25.77 -14.41 1.13
N SER A 39 26.50 -15.52 1.05
CA SER A 39 27.09 -15.92 -0.22
C SER A 39 26.03 -16.25 -1.26
N GLY A 40 26.22 -15.80 -2.50
CA GLY A 40 25.27 -16.01 -3.61
C GLY A 40 24.19 -14.91 -3.70
N THR A 41 24.36 -13.80 -3.03
CA THR A 41 23.43 -12.64 -3.06
C THR A 41 24.04 -11.40 -3.72
N GLU A 42 24.95 -11.57 -4.66
CA GLU A 42 25.69 -10.48 -5.30
C GLU A 42 24.78 -9.43 -5.95
N ALA A 43 23.65 -9.86 -6.52
CA ALA A 43 22.67 -8.94 -7.11
C ALA A 43 21.99 -8.05 -6.05
N ILE A 44 21.78 -8.58 -4.85
CA ILE A 44 21.20 -7.81 -3.73
C ILE A 44 22.24 -6.84 -3.19
N GLU A 45 23.48 -7.30 -3.06
CA GLU A 45 24.59 -6.44 -2.64
C GLU A 45 24.81 -5.28 -3.60
N GLU A 46 24.74 -5.53 -4.91
CA GLU A 46 24.83 -4.47 -5.92
C GLU A 46 23.64 -3.48 -5.81
N SER A 47 22.44 -3.99 -5.62
CA SER A 47 21.25 -3.14 -5.40
C SER A 47 21.42 -2.25 -4.15
N TYR A 48 22.01 -2.77 -3.10
CA TYR A 48 22.31 -2.00 -1.89
C TYR A 48 23.37 -0.92 -2.14
N ARG A 49 24.40 -1.19 -2.94
CA ARG A 49 25.40 -0.17 -3.33
C ARG A 49 24.74 0.96 -4.15
N ILE A 50 23.85 0.61 -5.06
CA ILE A 50 23.07 1.61 -5.83
C ILE A 50 22.25 2.48 -4.88
N TYR A 51 21.55 1.87 -3.92
CA TYR A 51 20.81 2.60 -2.90
C TYR A 51 21.73 3.54 -2.09
N GLN A 52 22.89 3.10 -1.66
CA GLN A 52 23.84 3.96 -0.92
C GLN A 52 24.30 5.14 -1.75
N SER A 53 24.63 4.94 -3.03
CA SER A 53 25.00 6.02 -3.95
C SER A 53 23.86 7.03 -4.16
N ALA A 54 22.62 6.54 -4.28
CA ALA A 54 21.45 7.41 -4.35
C ALA A 54 21.28 8.23 -3.06
N ARG A 55 21.52 7.64 -1.89
CA ARG A 55 21.50 8.38 -0.61
C ARG A 55 22.49 9.54 -0.58
N GLU A 56 23.74 9.30 -0.99
CA GLU A 56 24.77 10.35 -1.06
C GLU A 56 24.32 11.51 -1.94
N THR A 57 23.67 11.20 -3.06
CA THR A 57 23.11 12.19 -3.96
C THR A 57 21.94 12.93 -3.34
N VAL A 58 21.00 12.22 -2.73
CA VAL A 58 19.76 12.78 -2.20
C VAL A 58 20.01 13.60 -0.92
N TYR A 59 20.85 13.10 -0.01
CA TYR A 59 21.07 13.68 1.33
C TYR A 59 22.39 14.40 1.46
N THR A 60 22.81 15.15 0.50
CA THR A 60 24.15 15.75 0.32
C THR A 60 24.77 16.39 1.57
N ASN A 61 24.05 16.70 2.62
CA ASN A 61 24.57 17.25 3.88
C ASN A 61 23.67 16.88 5.08
N GLU A 62 22.92 15.80 4.98
CA GLU A 62 22.02 15.37 6.03
C GLU A 62 22.43 13.99 6.54
N ASP A 63 22.64 13.87 7.84
CA ASP A 63 22.81 12.56 8.48
C ASP A 63 21.42 11.97 8.74
N ARG A 64 20.99 11.04 7.88
CA ARG A 64 19.73 10.33 8.02
C ARG A 64 19.95 8.85 8.28
N PRO A 65 19.20 8.25 9.21
CA PRO A 65 19.33 6.83 9.47
C PRO A 65 18.92 5.99 8.27
N VAL A 66 19.58 4.85 8.08
CA VAL A 66 19.11 3.82 7.15
C VAL A 66 17.93 3.11 7.81
N THR A 67 16.81 3.04 7.10
CA THR A 67 15.59 2.34 7.54
C THR A 67 14.94 1.66 6.34
N LEU A 68 14.05 0.70 6.57
CA LEU A 68 13.29 0.08 5.47
C LEU A 68 12.45 1.11 4.71
N MET A 69 11.88 2.09 5.41
CA MET A 69 11.13 3.18 4.79
C MET A 69 12.03 4.07 3.92
N ASP A 70 13.26 4.34 4.36
CA ASP A 70 14.21 5.11 3.56
C ASP A 70 14.58 4.37 2.27
N ILE A 71 14.84 3.06 2.36
CA ILE A 71 15.09 2.21 1.18
C ILE A 71 13.91 2.26 0.22
N ALA A 72 12.69 2.08 0.72
CA ALA A 72 11.48 2.08 -0.10
C ALA A 72 11.22 3.42 -0.82
N LEU A 73 11.58 4.54 -0.21
CA LEU A 73 11.32 5.88 -0.75
C LEU A 73 12.49 6.45 -1.58
N MET A 74 13.66 5.82 -1.59
CA MET A 74 14.85 6.40 -2.18
C MET A 74 14.71 6.69 -3.67
N GLY A 75 14.17 5.77 -4.44
CA GLY A 75 13.98 5.96 -5.88
C GLY A 75 13.08 7.17 -6.20
N MET A 76 12.00 7.35 -5.43
CA MET A 76 11.12 8.53 -5.58
C MET A 76 11.86 9.82 -5.25
N LYS A 77 12.65 9.84 -4.17
CA LYS A 77 13.42 11.02 -3.77
C LYS A 77 14.49 11.40 -4.80
N GLU A 78 15.16 10.40 -5.39
CA GLU A 78 16.14 10.60 -6.45
C GLU A 78 15.48 11.17 -7.72
N LEU A 79 14.36 10.61 -8.14
CA LEU A 79 13.56 11.12 -9.27
C LEU A 79 13.11 12.55 -9.03
N ARG A 80 12.64 12.86 -7.82
CA ARG A 80 12.25 14.22 -7.46
C ARG A 80 13.42 15.21 -7.52
N LYS A 81 14.58 14.81 -6.99
CA LYS A 81 15.77 15.64 -7.00
C LYS A 81 16.32 15.88 -8.42
N SER A 82 16.11 14.93 -9.33
CA SER A 82 16.51 15.05 -10.75
C SER A 82 15.50 15.81 -11.61
N GLY A 83 14.43 16.36 -11.06
CA GLY A 83 13.39 17.10 -11.80
C GLY A 83 12.44 16.22 -12.62
N LYS A 84 12.50 14.91 -12.48
CA LYS A 84 11.62 13.98 -13.21
C LYS A 84 10.20 13.87 -12.64
N LEU A 85 9.94 14.52 -11.51
CA LEU A 85 8.65 14.54 -10.83
C LEU A 85 8.12 15.96 -10.64
N ASP A 86 8.51 16.90 -11.51
CA ASP A 86 8.10 18.32 -11.42
C ASP A 86 6.61 18.50 -11.73
N ASN A 87 5.99 17.51 -12.37
CA ASN A 87 4.55 17.47 -12.62
C ASN A 87 3.71 16.94 -11.46
N ILE A 88 4.33 16.63 -10.32
CA ILE A 88 3.56 16.29 -9.11
C ILE A 88 2.88 17.56 -8.58
N GLU A 89 1.57 17.50 -8.44
CA GLU A 89 0.82 18.54 -7.77
C GLU A 89 1.23 18.64 -6.29
N VAL A 90 1.52 19.84 -5.83
CA VAL A 90 1.79 20.13 -4.42
C VAL A 90 0.55 20.79 -3.84
N SER A 91 -0.27 20.00 -3.14
CA SER A 91 -1.46 20.49 -2.45
C SER A 91 -1.36 20.29 -0.95
N ARG A 92 -2.31 20.88 -0.21
CA ARG A 92 -2.45 20.66 1.24
C ARG A 92 -3.12 19.32 1.56
N GLU A 93 -3.75 18.70 0.57
CA GLU A 93 -4.43 17.41 0.67
C GLU A 93 -3.44 16.32 0.22
N ILE A 94 -2.85 15.59 1.16
CA ILE A 94 -1.78 14.61 0.92
C ILE A 94 -2.25 13.15 1.04
N ASN A 95 -3.54 12.89 0.86
CA ASN A 95 -4.11 11.55 0.94
C ASN A 95 -3.84 10.68 -0.32
N ALA A 96 -3.58 11.33 -1.46
CA ALA A 96 -3.23 10.67 -2.70
C ALA A 96 -2.28 11.57 -3.51
N ALA A 97 -1.37 10.97 -4.26
CA ALA A 97 -0.51 11.70 -5.17
C ALA A 97 -1.23 11.99 -6.49
N SER A 98 -1.18 13.24 -6.94
CA SER A 98 -1.68 13.68 -8.23
C SER A 98 -0.53 14.14 -9.12
N ILE A 99 -0.63 13.86 -10.40
CA ILE A 99 0.24 14.45 -11.43
C ILE A 99 -0.57 15.34 -12.35
N VAL A 100 0.02 16.47 -12.74
CA VAL A 100 -0.55 17.35 -13.75
C VAL A 100 -0.21 16.80 -15.13
N VAL A 101 -1.21 16.59 -15.95
CA VAL A 101 -1.05 16.13 -17.34
C VAL A 101 -1.83 17.02 -18.29
N PRO A 102 -1.25 17.41 -19.43
CA PRO A 102 -2.00 18.08 -20.48
C PRO A 102 -2.90 17.07 -21.20
N VAL A 103 -4.15 17.43 -21.38
CA VAL A 103 -5.17 16.61 -22.06
C VAL A 103 -5.81 17.46 -23.15
N ASP A 104 -5.86 16.95 -24.37
CA ASP A 104 -6.63 17.56 -25.46
C ASP A 104 -8.11 17.20 -25.27
N VAL A 105 -8.93 18.22 -25.14
CA VAL A 105 -10.40 18.09 -25.05
C VAL A 105 -11.01 18.89 -26.19
N ASP A 106 -11.47 18.20 -27.21
CA ASP A 106 -12.11 18.80 -28.39
C ASP A 106 -11.24 19.85 -29.12
N GLY A 107 -9.91 19.67 -29.10
CA GLY A 107 -8.93 20.57 -29.72
C GLY A 107 -8.43 21.69 -28.79
N GLU A 108 -8.83 21.70 -27.54
CA GLU A 108 -8.32 22.60 -26.49
C GLU A 108 -7.48 21.83 -25.48
N GLU A 109 -6.24 22.29 -25.24
CA GLU A 109 -5.39 21.71 -24.22
C GLU A 109 -5.83 22.19 -22.83
N GLN A 110 -6.09 21.24 -21.94
CA GLN A 110 -6.48 21.47 -20.54
C GLN A 110 -5.50 20.79 -19.60
N GLU A 111 -5.19 21.40 -18.48
CA GLU A 111 -4.45 20.76 -17.39
C GLU A 111 -5.40 19.90 -16.53
N TRP A 112 -5.13 18.61 -16.49
CA TRP A 112 -5.89 17.66 -15.67
C TRP A 112 -5.01 17.08 -14.58
N LEU A 113 -5.63 16.77 -13.43
CA LEU A 113 -5.01 16.02 -12.34
C LEU A 113 -5.34 14.55 -12.49
N VAL A 114 -4.30 13.73 -12.62
CA VAL A 114 -4.44 12.26 -12.66
C VAL A 114 -3.95 11.68 -11.35
N MET A 115 -4.80 10.90 -10.69
CA MET A 115 -4.49 10.17 -9.48
C MET A 115 -4.35 8.68 -9.78
N PHE A 116 -3.33 8.06 -9.17
CA PHE A 116 -3.16 6.62 -9.12
C PHE A 116 -2.99 6.17 -7.69
N LYS A 117 -3.84 5.27 -7.24
CA LYS A 117 -3.73 4.63 -5.93
C LYS A 117 -3.43 3.16 -6.11
N ASN A 118 -2.35 2.69 -5.51
CA ASN A 118 -2.05 1.29 -5.34
C ASN A 118 -1.94 1.00 -3.84
N GLU A 119 -2.71 0.04 -3.37
CA GLU A 119 -2.71 -0.38 -1.98
C GLU A 119 -2.58 -1.89 -1.89
N THR A 120 -1.61 -2.33 -1.09
CA THR A 120 -1.50 -3.73 -0.70
C THR A 120 -2.34 -3.98 0.54
N HIS A 121 -3.16 -5.03 0.50
CA HIS A 121 -3.98 -5.42 1.62
C HIS A 121 -3.78 -6.91 1.88
N ASN A 122 -3.10 -7.22 2.96
CA ASN A 122 -2.60 -8.56 3.25
C ASN A 122 -3.59 -9.41 4.08
N HIS A 123 -3.35 -9.57 5.35
CA HIS A 123 -4.09 -10.45 6.24
C HIS A 123 -5.61 -10.33 6.25
N PRO A 124 -6.25 -9.14 6.14
CA PRO A 124 -7.70 -9.08 6.12
C PRO A 124 -8.36 -9.96 5.07
N THR A 125 -7.78 -10.06 3.88
CA THR A 125 -8.31 -10.94 2.82
C THR A 125 -8.07 -12.43 3.11
N GLU A 126 -7.05 -12.78 3.87
CA GLU A 126 -6.80 -14.14 4.32
C GLU A 126 -7.76 -14.57 5.45
N ILE A 127 -7.97 -13.68 6.42
CA ILE A 127 -8.75 -13.97 7.63
C ILE A 127 -10.26 -13.97 7.35
N GLU A 128 -10.73 -12.91 6.69
CA GLU A 128 -12.13 -12.73 6.29
C GLU A 128 -12.17 -12.24 4.83
N PRO A 129 -12.16 -13.17 3.86
CA PRO A 129 -11.93 -12.85 2.45
C PRO A 129 -12.95 -11.90 1.83
N PHE A 130 -14.21 -11.97 2.25
CA PHE A 130 -15.25 -11.09 1.71
C PHE A 130 -15.09 -9.66 2.18
N GLY A 131 -15.07 -9.43 3.49
CA GLY A 131 -14.95 -8.09 4.06
C GLY A 131 -13.55 -7.51 3.86
N GLY A 132 -12.50 -8.34 3.92
CA GLY A 132 -11.13 -7.92 3.64
C GLY A 132 -10.96 -7.41 2.21
N ALA A 133 -11.51 -8.10 1.22
CA ALA A 133 -11.48 -7.65 -0.16
C ALA A 133 -12.31 -6.37 -0.38
N ALA A 134 -13.47 -6.27 0.25
CA ALA A 134 -14.31 -5.07 0.20
C ALA A 134 -13.62 -3.86 0.84
N THR A 135 -12.96 -4.04 1.98
CA THR A 135 -12.20 -3.00 2.67
C THR A 135 -11.02 -2.50 1.85
N CYS A 136 -10.27 -3.42 1.23
CA CYS A 136 -9.15 -3.09 0.35
C CYS A 136 -9.60 -2.21 -0.83
N LEU A 137 -10.63 -2.64 -1.54
CA LEU A 137 -11.19 -1.86 -2.65
C LEU A 137 -11.74 -0.52 -2.15
N GLY A 138 -12.37 -0.53 -0.97
CA GLY A 138 -12.90 0.66 -0.33
C GLY A 138 -11.83 1.71 -0.08
N GLY A 139 -10.68 1.34 0.46
CA GLY A 139 -9.53 2.22 0.65
C GLY A 139 -8.99 2.75 -0.67
N ALA A 140 -8.79 1.87 -1.64
CA ALA A 140 -8.29 2.25 -2.96
C ALA A 140 -9.19 3.26 -3.70
N ILE A 141 -10.50 3.20 -3.50
CA ILE A 141 -11.46 4.12 -4.10
C ILE A 141 -11.63 5.39 -3.26
N ARG A 142 -11.73 5.26 -1.93
CA ARG A 142 -12.03 6.40 -1.06
C ARG A 142 -10.89 7.41 -0.96
N ASP A 143 -9.63 6.97 -0.99
CA ASP A 143 -8.51 7.89 -0.88
C ASP A 143 -8.46 8.89 -2.05
N PRO A 144 -8.55 8.45 -3.33
CA PRO A 144 -8.69 9.41 -4.43
C PRO A 144 -9.95 10.27 -4.34
N LEU A 145 -11.09 9.72 -3.90
CA LEU A 145 -12.32 10.50 -3.70
C LEU A 145 -12.15 11.58 -2.63
N SER A 146 -11.37 11.32 -1.57
CA SER A 146 -11.08 12.33 -0.54
C SER A 146 -10.28 13.51 -1.09
N GLY A 147 -9.45 13.29 -2.11
CA GLY A 147 -8.76 14.33 -2.90
C GLY A 147 -9.65 14.99 -3.96
N ARG A 148 -10.99 14.85 -3.86
CA ARG A 148 -11.97 15.43 -4.80
C ARG A 148 -11.82 14.99 -6.25
N SER A 149 -11.27 13.80 -6.48
CA SER A 149 -11.17 13.23 -7.81
C SER A 149 -12.31 12.26 -8.11
N PHE A 150 -12.60 12.05 -9.40
CA PHE A 150 -13.53 11.03 -9.84
C PHE A 150 -12.80 9.72 -10.10
N VAL A 151 -13.18 8.66 -9.40
CA VAL A 151 -12.64 7.32 -9.63
C VAL A 151 -13.41 6.64 -10.75
N TYR A 152 -12.82 6.58 -11.93
CA TYR A 152 -13.48 6.01 -13.11
C TYR A 152 -13.20 4.52 -13.30
N GLN A 153 -12.12 4.01 -12.71
CA GLN A 153 -11.74 2.60 -12.84
C GLN A 153 -11.08 2.08 -11.57
N ALA A 154 -11.42 0.85 -11.21
CA ALA A 154 -10.73 0.08 -10.19
C ALA A 154 -10.27 -1.26 -10.76
N MET A 155 -9.09 -1.71 -10.35
CA MET A 155 -8.51 -2.99 -10.73
C MET A 155 -8.05 -3.73 -9.48
N ARG A 156 -8.25 -5.03 -9.46
CA ARG A 156 -7.76 -5.89 -8.38
C ARG A 156 -6.86 -6.97 -8.92
N VAL A 157 -5.71 -7.13 -8.28
CA VAL A 157 -4.82 -8.26 -8.46
C VAL A 157 -4.69 -8.98 -7.12
N THR A 158 -4.79 -10.29 -7.10
CA THR A 158 -4.71 -11.09 -5.88
C THR A 158 -3.93 -12.39 -6.11
N GLY A 159 -3.28 -12.86 -5.06
CA GLY A 159 -2.57 -14.16 -5.02
C GLY A 159 -2.93 -14.91 -3.73
N ALA A 160 -4.21 -14.92 -3.36
CA ALA A 160 -4.68 -15.47 -2.09
C ALA A 160 -4.52 -16.98 -1.93
N GLY A 161 -4.15 -17.71 -2.99
CA GLY A 161 -3.92 -19.15 -2.96
C GLY A 161 -4.32 -19.83 -4.28
N ASP A 162 -4.04 -21.11 -4.43
CA ASP A 162 -4.47 -21.91 -5.58
C ASP A 162 -5.89 -22.47 -5.33
N PRO A 163 -6.91 -22.05 -6.09
CA PRO A 163 -8.27 -22.58 -5.93
C PRO A 163 -8.42 -24.04 -6.29
N ARG A 164 -7.40 -24.65 -6.90
CA ARG A 164 -7.36 -26.08 -7.25
C ARG A 164 -6.77 -26.94 -6.13
N ALA A 165 -6.16 -26.31 -5.11
CA ALA A 165 -5.61 -27.05 -3.98
C ALA A 165 -6.67 -27.93 -3.33
N ALA A 166 -6.30 -29.13 -2.93
CA ALA A 166 -7.19 -30.07 -2.27
C ALA A 166 -7.63 -29.54 -0.91
N VAL A 167 -8.85 -29.85 -0.49
CA VAL A 167 -9.39 -29.38 0.80
C VAL A 167 -8.61 -30.00 1.96
N GLU A 168 -8.10 -31.19 1.76
CA GLU A 168 -7.27 -31.93 2.74
C GLU A 168 -5.95 -31.24 3.06
N ASP A 169 -5.44 -30.43 2.12
CA ASP A 169 -4.20 -29.66 2.27
C ASP A 169 -4.42 -28.32 3.03
N THR A 170 -5.64 -28.09 3.49
CA THR A 170 -5.96 -26.87 4.23
C THR A 170 -5.26 -26.86 5.58
N LEU A 171 -4.52 -25.78 5.88
CA LEU A 171 -3.87 -25.61 7.17
C LEU A 171 -4.90 -25.55 8.31
N PRO A 172 -4.58 -26.09 9.49
CA PRO A 172 -5.47 -26.06 10.65
C PRO A 172 -5.93 -24.64 10.99
N GLY A 173 -7.24 -24.45 11.16
CA GLY A 173 -7.84 -23.16 11.49
C GLY A 173 -7.93 -22.15 10.32
N LYS A 174 -7.57 -22.56 9.11
CA LYS A 174 -7.68 -21.73 7.90
C LYS A 174 -8.84 -22.13 7.02
N LEU A 175 -9.26 -21.25 6.13
CA LEU A 175 -10.23 -21.57 5.08
C LEU A 175 -9.54 -22.32 3.93
N PRO A 176 -10.22 -23.25 3.28
CA PRO A 176 -9.72 -23.83 2.03
C PRO A 176 -9.39 -22.75 1.01
N GLN A 177 -8.28 -22.87 0.30
CA GLN A 177 -7.80 -21.86 -0.65
C GLN A 177 -8.85 -21.50 -1.70
N ARG A 178 -9.56 -22.49 -2.22
CA ARG A 178 -10.69 -22.28 -3.14
C ARG A 178 -11.76 -21.35 -2.56
N LYS A 179 -12.10 -21.52 -1.28
CA LYS A 179 -13.11 -20.71 -0.62
C LYS A 179 -12.62 -19.27 -0.39
N SER A 180 -11.36 -19.11 -0.01
CA SER A 180 -10.74 -17.79 0.12
C SER A 180 -10.77 -17.00 -1.18
N CYS A 181 -10.40 -17.64 -2.30
CA CYS A 181 -10.43 -17.01 -3.62
C CYS A 181 -11.84 -16.59 -4.04
N GLN A 182 -12.84 -17.46 -3.84
CA GLN A 182 -14.23 -17.17 -4.20
C GLN A 182 -14.83 -16.04 -3.37
N LEU A 183 -14.65 -16.07 -2.05
CA LEU A 183 -15.20 -15.05 -1.16
C LEU A 183 -14.55 -13.69 -1.39
N ALA A 184 -13.25 -13.64 -1.64
CA ALA A 184 -12.56 -12.41 -1.98
C ALA A 184 -13.11 -11.78 -3.27
N ALA A 185 -13.37 -12.58 -4.29
CA ALA A 185 -13.99 -12.09 -5.53
C ALA A 185 -15.42 -11.55 -5.30
N HIS A 186 -16.19 -12.21 -4.44
CA HIS A 186 -17.51 -11.77 -4.07
C HIS A 186 -17.50 -10.47 -3.23
N GLY A 187 -16.53 -10.27 -2.35
CA GLY A 187 -16.38 -9.03 -1.57
C GLY A 187 -16.02 -7.83 -2.44
N TYR A 188 -15.16 -8.03 -3.42
CA TYR A 188 -14.75 -6.98 -4.36
C TYR A 188 -15.93 -6.47 -5.23
N SER A 189 -16.69 -7.36 -5.82
CA SER A 189 -17.72 -7.03 -6.81
C SER A 189 -18.87 -6.16 -6.25
N PRO A 190 -19.48 -6.46 -5.08
CA PRO A 190 -20.55 -5.63 -4.53
C PRO A 190 -20.10 -4.22 -4.19
N TYR A 191 -18.90 -4.05 -3.64
CA TYR A 191 -18.39 -2.72 -3.30
C TYR A 191 -18.23 -1.85 -4.55
N GLY A 192 -17.63 -2.37 -5.62
CA GLY A 192 -17.51 -1.66 -6.89
C GLY A 192 -18.88 -1.27 -7.48
N LYS A 193 -19.88 -2.17 -7.40
CA LYS A 193 -21.25 -1.89 -7.86
C LYS A 193 -21.93 -0.80 -7.04
N GLN A 194 -21.73 -0.78 -5.72
CA GLN A 194 -22.35 0.21 -4.82
C GLN A 194 -21.76 1.60 -5.02
N THR A 195 -20.47 1.70 -5.25
CA THR A 195 -19.77 2.97 -5.47
C THR A 195 -19.80 3.43 -6.93
N ARG A 196 -20.31 2.59 -7.84
CA ARG A 196 -20.47 2.83 -9.28
C ARG A 196 -19.21 3.07 -10.13
N PRO A 197 -17.96 3.00 -9.66
CA PRO A 197 -16.83 3.00 -10.59
C PRO A 197 -16.84 1.74 -11.45
N ALA A 198 -16.38 1.84 -12.68
CA ALA A 198 -16.22 0.68 -13.53
C ALA A 198 -15.14 -0.25 -12.96
N THR A 199 -15.51 -1.47 -12.63
CA THR A 199 -14.56 -2.52 -12.26
C THR A 199 -14.02 -3.15 -13.55
N GLY A 200 -12.92 -2.61 -14.06
CA GLY A 200 -12.43 -2.97 -15.39
C GLY A 200 -11.76 -4.34 -15.46
N GLN A 201 -11.04 -4.75 -14.43
CA GLN A 201 -10.31 -6.02 -14.44
C GLN A 201 -10.11 -6.58 -13.03
N GLY A 202 -10.31 -7.88 -12.89
CA GLY A 202 -9.85 -8.66 -11.74
C GLY A 202 -8.95 -9.81 -12.23
N SER A 203 -7.77 -9.95 -11.66
CA SER A 203 -6.90 -11.08 -11.94
C SER A 203 -6.40 -11.71 -10.64
N ALA A 204 -6.14 -13.02 -10.71
CA ALA A 204 -5.55 -13.77 -9.61
C ALA A 204 -4.30 -14.47 -10.12
N HIS A 205 -3.22 -14.37 -9.39
CA HIS A 205 -1.96 -15.03 -9.64
C HIS A 205 -1.72 -16.07 -8.55
N TYR A 206 -1.26 -17.24 -8.96
CA TYR A 206 -0.97 -18.36 -8.08
C TYR A 206 0.50 -18.74 -8.23
N HIS A 207 1.17 -18.94 -7.11
CA HIS A 207 2.56 -19.40 -7.03
C HIS A 207 2.60 -20.81 -6.42
#